data_1067decf53816347f3abd775c63ac440
#
_entry.id   1067decf53816347f3abd775c63ac440
#
_cell.length_a   1.000
_cell.length_b   1.000
_cell.length_c   1.000
_cell.angle_alpha   90.00
_cell.angle_beta   90.00
_cell.angle_gamma   90.00
#
_symmetry.space_group_name_H-M   'P 1'
#
loop_
_entity.id
_entity.type
_entity.pdbx_description
1 polymer ?
#
loop_
_entity_poly.entity_id
_entity_poly.type
_entity_poly.pdbx_seq_one_letter_code
_entity_poly.pdbx_strand_id
1 'polypeptide(L)'
;MISLELVHQEFLLRVTHCLTRYHSMFPILMDADTDMVCRKLKQKCFPEKTDQEVLDYLNQQPQWNPLQQMLELEAFLSNQELGDQWWDAW
;
A
#
# COMPACT_ATOMS: atom_id res chain seq x y z
N MET A 1 -10.11 -17.85 -12.73
CA MET A 1 -8.93 -17.65 -11.87
C MET A 1 -8.50 -16.20 -11.93
N ILE A 2 -8.23 -15.60 -10.78
CA ILE A 2 -7.82 -14.21 -10.71
C ILE A 2 -6.31 -14.12 -10.81
N SER A 3 -5.84 -13.22 -11.67
CA SER A 3 -4.43 -12.93 -11.78
C SER A 3 -3.96 -12.13 -10.56
N LEU A 4 -2.83 -12.50 -9.99
CA LEU A 4 -2.18 -11.72 -8.95
C LEU A 4 -1.94 -10.28 -9.40
N GLU A 5 -1.69 -10.09 -10.70
CA GLU A 5 -1.45 -8.78 -11.28
C GLU A 5 -2.67 -7.86 -11.21
N LEU A 6 -3.90 -8.41 -11.34
CA LEU A 6 -5.12 -7.60 -11.25
C LEU A 6 -5.27 -6.99 -9.86
N VAL A 7 -5.04 -7.79 -8.83
CA VAL A 7 -5.10 -7.30 -7.46
C VAL A 7 -4.03 -6.24 -7.22
N HIS A 8 -2.83 -6.50 -7.69
CA HIS A 8 -1.72 -5.56 -7.54
C HIS A 8 -1.98 -4.25 -8.26
N GLN A 9 -2.51 -4.31 -9.49
CA GLN A 9 -2.83 -3.12 -10.27
C GLN A 9 -3.90 -2.28 -9.59
N GLU A 10 -4.93 -2.92 -9.05
CA GLU A 10 -5.99 -2.22 -8.35
C GLU A 10 -5.45 -1.52 -7.09
N PHE A 11 -4.60 -2.21 -6.35
CA PHE A 11 -3.98 -1.64 -5.17
C PHE A 11 -3.05 -0.47 -5.54
N LEU A 12 -2.29 -0.64 -6.61
CA LEU A 12 -1.39 0.39 -7.11
C LEU A 12 -2.14 1.67 -7.49
N LEU A 13 -3.30 1.53 -8.14
CA LEU A 13 -4.13 2.68 -8.48
C LEU A 13 -4.53 3.47 -7.24
N ARG A 14 -4.94 2.77 -6.19
CA ARG A 14 -5.38 3.43 -4.95
C ARG A 14 -4.23 4.09 -4.21
N VAL A 15 -3.07 3.44 -4.18
CA VAL A 15 -1.86 4.01 -3.57
C VAL A 15 -1.42 5.24 -4.36
N THR A 16 -1.38 5.14 -5.68
CA THR A 16 -0.98 6.26 -6.55
C THR A 16 -1.92 7.45 -6.39
N HIS A 17 -3.22 7.19 -6.28
CA HIS A 17 -4.20 8.24 -6.06
C HIS A 17 -3.93 8.98 -4.74
N CYS A 18 -3.63 8.25 -3.67
CA CYS A 18 -3.30 8.85 -2.38
C CYS A 18 -2.02 9.66 -2.46
N LEU A 19 -0.99 9.15 -3.13
CA LEU A 19 0.27 9.87 -3.28
C LEU A 19 0.09 11.16 -4.07
N THR A 20 -0.74 11.13 -5.10
CA THR A 20 -1.01 12.30 -5.92
C THR A 20 -1.83 13.34 -5.16
N ARG A 21 -2.88 12.89 -4.47
CA ARG A 21 -3.79 13.80 -3.77
C ARG A 21 -3.18 14.39 -2.51
N TYR A 22 -2.40 13.59 -1.78
CA TYR A 22 -1.83 13.99 -0.48
C TYR A 22 -0.31 13.97 -0.52
N HIS A 23 0.28 14.40 -1.63
CA HIS A 23 1.74 14.29 -1.85
C HIS A 23 2.57 14.92 -0.74
N SER A 24 2.12 16.00 -0.14
CA SER A 24 2.87 16.67 0.94
C SER A 24 2.95 15.84 2.22
N MET A 25 2.07 14.83 2.36
CA MET A 25 2.03 13.97 3.54
C MET A 25 2.94 12.75 3.42
N PHE A 26 3.49 12.49 2.23
CA PHE A 26 4.26 11.29 1.94
C PHE A 26 5.62 11.57 1.30
N PRO A 27 6.46 12.41 1.93
CA PRO A 27 7.75 12.74 1.31
C PRO A 27 8.66 11.52 1.14
N ILE A 28 8.61 10.55 2.06
CA ILE A 28 9.45 9.35 1.98
C ILE A 28 8.84 8.35 1.00
N LEU A 29 7.53 8.11 1.09
CA LEU A 29 6.86 7.15 0.21
C LEU A 29 6.88 7.59 -1.25
N MET A 30 6.91 8.90 -1.53
CA MET A 30 7.03 9.41 -2.89
C MET A 30 8.33 8.96 -3.57
N ASP A 31 9.39 8.79 -2.78
CA ASP A 31 10.71 8.39 -3.29
C ASP A 31 10.97 6.89 -3.16
N ALA A 32 10.07 6.17 -2.50
CA ALA A 32 10.22 4.73 -2.30
C ALA A 32 9.79 3.94 -3.54
N ASP A 33 10.20 2.68 -3.59
CA ASP A 33 9.73 1.77 -4.63
C ASP A 33 8.24 1.50 -4.42
N THR A 34 7.41 2.07 -5.29
CA THR A 34 5.96 2.00 -5.17
C THR A 34 5.45 0.55 -5.22
N ASP A 35 6.10 -0.31 -6.00
CA ASP A 35 5.73 -1.72 -6.09
C ASP A 35 5.89 -2.41 -4.74
N MET A 36 7.03 -2.21 -4.08
CA MET A 36 7.28 -2.77 -2.75
C MET A 36 6.29 -2.23 -1.71
N VAL A 37 6.03 -0.93 -1.77
CA VAL A 37 5.08 -0.29 -0.87
C VAL A 37 3.69 -0.92 -1.01
N CYS A 38 3.24 -1.11 -2.25
CA CYS A 38 1.92 -1.72 -2.52
C CYS A 38 1.84 -3.14 -1.99
N ARG A 39 2.88 -3.95 -2.19
CA ARG A 39 2.89 -5.33 -1.71
C ARG A 39 2.82 -5.38 -0.19
N LYS A 40 3.57 -4.53 0.48
CA LYS A 40 3.55 -4.47 1.94
C LYS A 40 2.22 -3.97 2.48
N LEU A 41 1.67 -2.94 1.86
CA LEU A 41 0.37 -2.41 2.26
C LEU A 41 -0.74 -3.45 2.12
N LYS A 42 -0.70 -4.24 1.04
CA LYS A 42 -1.70 -5.30 0.87
C LYS A 42 -1.62 -6.29 2.03
N GLN A 43 -0.42 -6.68 2.43
CA GLN A 43 -0.24 -7.59 3.56
C GLN A 43 -0.75 -7.00 4.87
N LYS A 44 -0.55 -5.71 5.07
CA LYS A 44 -0.97 -5.04 6.31
C LYS A 44 -2.48 -4.78 6.35
N CYS A 45 -3.06 -4.43 5.21
CA CYS A 45 -4.49 -4.12 5.15
C CYS A 45 -5.36 -5.38 5.12
N PHE A 46 -4.85 -6.46 4.52
CA PHE A 46 -5.60 -7.68 4.31
C PHE A 46 -4.79 -8.91 4.73
N PRO A 47 -4.45 -9.02 6.02
CA PRO A 47 -3.67 -10.16 6.49
C PRO A 47 -4.45 -11.47 6.31
N GLU A 48 -3.78 -12.48 5.79
CA GLU A 48 -4.34 -13.82 5.61
C GLU A 48 -5.54 -13.89 4.66
N LYS A 49 -5.69 -12.89 3.78
CA LYS A 49 -6.75 -12.91 2.77
C LYS A 49 -6.20 -13.38 1.43
N THR A 50 -7.04 -14.10 0.68
CA THR A 50 -6.69 -14.50 -0.68
C THR A 50 -6.82 -13.29 -1.61
N ASP A 51 -6.18 -13.39 -2.78
CA ASP A 51 -6.29 -12.33 -3.78
C ASP A 51 -7.73 -12.13 -4.23
N GLN A 52 -8.51 -13.22 -4.34
CA GLN A 52 -9.93 -13.12 -4.68
C GLN A 52 -10.70 -12.32 -3.63
N GLU A 53 -10.46 -12.60 -2.35
CA GLU A 53 -11.12 -11.89 -1.27
C GLU A 53 -10.78 -10.40 -1.26
N VAL A 54 -9.50 -10.07 -1.50
CA VAL A 54 -9.05 -8.68 -1.58
C VAL A 54 -9.73 -7.97 -2.74
N LEU A 55 -9.73 -8.59 -3.92
CA LEU A 55 -10.33 -7.98 -5.10
C LEU A 55 -11.85 -7.80 -4.94
N ASP A 56 -12.53 -8.77 -4.35
CA ASP A 56 -13.96 -8.68 -4.09
C ASP A 56 -14.26 -7.51 -3.14
N TYR A 57 -13.45 -7.35 -2.10
CA TYR A 57 -13.59 -6.23 -1.16
C TYR A 57 -13.41 -4.90 -1.88
N LEU A 58 -12.36 -4.77 -2.68
CA LEU A 58 -12.07 -3.54 -3.39
C LEU A 58 -13.19 -3.18 -4.39
N ASN A 59 -13.77 -4.19 -5.03
CA ASN A 59 -14.90 -3.98 -5.94
C ASN A 59 -16.15 -3.53 -5.21
N GLN A 60 -16.36 -4.00 -3.99
CA GLN A 60 -17.50 -3.61 -3.16
C GLN A 60 -17.30 -2.25 -2.50
N GLN A 61 -16.04 -1.83 -2.33
CA GLN A 61 -15.69 -0.58 -1.67
C GLN A 61 -14.86 0.30 -2.61
N PRO A 62 -15.49 0.88 -3.63
CA PRO A 62 -14.74 1.63 -4.64
C PRO A 62 -14.04 2.88 -4.10
N GLN A 63 -14.49 3.40 -2.96
CA GLN A 63 -13.88 4.59 -2.35
C GLN A 63 -12.84 4.26 -1.29
N TRP A 64 -12.67 2.98 -0.97
CA TRP A 64 -11.67 2.58 0.01
C TRP A 64 -10.26 2.88 -0.52
N ASN A 65 -9.39 3.30 0.37
CA ASN A 65 -7.98 3.51 0.05
C ASN A 65 -7.12 3.15 1.27
N PRO A 66 -5.83 2.91 1.07
CA PRO A 66 -4.92 2.54 2.16
C PRO A 66 -4.31 3.75 2.88
N LEU A 67 -5.01 4.89 2.92
CA LEU A 67 -4.45 6.13 3.45
C LEU A 67 -3.95 5.97 4.88
N GLN A 68 -4.72 5.33 5.75
CA GLN A 68 -4.35 5.14 7.15
C GLN A 68 -3.04 4.37 7.27
N GLN A 69 -2.93 3.25 6.56
CA GLN A 69 -1.74 2.43 6.59
C GLN A 69 -0.55 3.14 5.95
N MET A 70 -0.79 3.95 4.93
CA MET A 70 0.27 4.74 4.30
C MET A 70 0.82 5.79 5.27
N LEU A 71 -0.05 6.43 6.05
CA LEU A 71 0.39 7.39 7.07
C LEU A 71 1.20 6.70 8.16
N GLU A 72 0.80 5.50 8.57
CA GLU A 72 1.55 4.72 9.54
C GLU A 72 2.92 4.34 9.02
N LEU A 73 3.00 3.91 7.76
CA LEU A 73 4.28 3.55 7.14
C LEU A 73 5.18 4.77 7.00
N GLU A 74 4.64 5.91 6.57
CA GLU A 74 5.42 7.13 6.44
C GLU A 74 6.02 7.54 7.79
N ALA A 75 5.23 7.48 8.85
CA ALA A 75 5.69 7.79 10.20
C ALA A 75 6.76 6.80 10.66
N PHE A 76 6.56 5.52 10.38
CA PHE A 76 7.54 4.50 10.71
C PHE A 76 8.87 4.77 10.00
N LEU A 77 8.84 5.05 8.71
CA LEU A 77 10.04 5.30 7.92
C LEU A 77 10.76 6.58 8.37
N SER A 78 10.02 7.59 8.79
CA SER A 78 10.62 8.85 9.24
C SER A 78 11.33 8.69 10.60
N ASN A 79 10.96 7.67 11.38
CA ASN A 79 11.53 7.42 12.71
C ASN A 79 12.61 6.33 12.70
N GLN A 80 12.86 5.72 11.55
CA GLN A 80 13.82 4.61 11.42
C GLN A 80 14.86 4.92 10.36
N GLU A 81 16.12 4.54 10.63
CA GLU A 81 17.19 4.68 9.66
C GLU A 81 17.55 3.30 9.10
N LEU A 82 16.53 2.55 8.68
CA LEU A 82 16.70 1.16 8.27
C LEU A 82 17.00 0.98 6.78
N GLY A 83 16.81 2.02 5.96
CA GLY A 83 16.97 1.87 4.52
C GLY A 83 16.00 0.81 4.00
N ASP A 84 16.51 -0.12 3.21
CA ASP A 84 15.68 -1.18 2.62
C ASP A 84 15.26 -2.26 3.64
N GLN A 85 15.77 -2.21 4.86
CA GLN A 85 15.41 -3.18 5.90
C GLN A 85 14.03 -2.94 6.49
N TRP A 86 13.40 -1.82 6.15
CA TRP A 86 12.06 -1.51 6.66
C TRP A 86 11.04 -2.59 6.31
N TRP A 87 11.25 -3.25 5.18
CA TRP A 87 10.32 -4.28 4.69
C TRP A 87 10.09 -5.37 5.74
N ASP A 88 11.15 -5.83 6.38
CA ASP A 88 11.04 -6.89 7.38
C ASP A 88 10.65 -6.34 8.77
N ALA A 89 10.89 -5.05 9.01
CA ALA A 89 10.64 -4.44 10.31
C ALA A 89 9.20 -3.93 10.47
N TRP A 90 8.55 -3.61 9.38
CA TRP A 90 7.16 -3.14 9.40
C TRP A 90 6.22 -4.27 9.10
#